data_791a6b0fe27acf4bc17584cb986e26b9
#
_entry.id   791a6b0fe27acf4bc17584cb986e26b9
#
_cell.length_a   1.000
_cell.length_b   1.000
_cell.length_c   1.000
_cell.angle_alpha   90.00
_cell.angle_beta   90.00
_cell.angle_gamma   90.00
#
_symmetry.space_group_name_H-M   'P 1'
#
loop_
_entity.id
_entity.type
_entity.pdbx_description
1 polymer ?
#
loop_
_entity_poly.entity_id
_entity_poly.type
_entity_poly.pdbx_seq_one_letter_code
_entity_poly.pdbx_strand_id
1 'polypeptide(L)'
;TGEPLSREEVFWMVAMAHDAGYSVMAHTNGAQAVIDAVEAGVDSVEHGNFQDEESLQCMAEHHAVWVPTTVTVKNLIGNGRYNDRVLERIYKTQTDNIRKARALGVLMVAGSDAGAYCVLHGQGIRQEYQVFLETLGDTPEVRQALLEGETEIQRRFG
;
A
#
# COMPACT_ATOMS: atom_id res chain seq x y z
N THR A 1 14.50 -10.18 -15.03
CA THR A 1 14.30 -9.67 -13.66
C THR A 1 15.62 -9.07 -13.23
N GLY A 2 15.69 -7.74 -13.09
CA GLY A 2 16.86 -7.06 -12.55
C GLY A 2 17.07 -7.41 -11.07
N GLU A 3 18.27 -7.19 -10.58
CA GLU A 3 18.53 -7.24 -9.14
C GLU A 3 17.73 -6.12 -8.44
N PRO A 4 17.23 -6.35 -7.21
CA PRO A 4 16.59 -5.29 -6.45
C PRO A 4 17.58 -4.17 -6.17
N LEU A 5 17.07 -2.95 -6.05
CA LEU A 5 17.89 -1.81 -5.65
C LEU A 5 18.48 -2.05 -4.25
N SER A 6 19.73 -1.69 -4.06
CA SER A 6 20.34 -1.67 -2.74
C SER A 6 19.76 -0.54 -1.90
N ARG A 7 19.84 -0.65 -0.58
CA ARG A 7 19.41 0.41 0.33
C ARG A 7 20.05 1.77 -0.02
N GLU A 8 21.34 1.79 -0.33
CA GLU A 8 22.06 3.03 -0.68
C GLU A 8 21.49 3.67 -1.96
N GLU A 9 21.18 2.86 -2.97
CA GLU A 9 20.56 3.34 -4.21
C GLU A 9 19.18 3.93 -3.96
N VAL A 10 18.34 3.29 -3.12
CA VAL A 10 17.03 3.80 -2.73
C VAL A 10 17.15 5.16 -2.05
N PHE A 11 18.02 5.30 -1.05
CA PHE A 11 18.26 6.56 -0.34
C PHE A 11 18.72 7.67 -1.30
N TRP A 12 19.66 7.37 -2.18
CA TRP A 12 20.17 8.34 -3.15
C TRP A 12 19.09 8.77 -4.14
N MET A 13 18.29 7.83 -4.67
CA MET A 13 17.22 8.15 -5.63
C MET A 13 16.12 9.02 -5.00
N VAL A 14 15.69 8.69 -3.78
CA VAL A 14 14.69 9.47 -3.06
C VAL A 14 15.19 10.89 -2.76
N ALA A 15 16.43 11.01 -2.26
CA ALA A 15 17.03 12.31 -2.00
C ALA A 15 17.10 13.16 -3.27
N MET A 16 17.53 12.60 -4.40
CA MET A 16 17.58 13.33 -5.68
C MET A 16 16.20 13.79 -6.15
N ALA A 17 15.16 12.95 -5.98
CA ALA A 17 13.80 13.31 -6.35
C ALA A 17 13.31 14.50 -5.50
N HIS A 18 13.51 14.43 -4.19
CA HIS A 18 13.12 15.52 -3.27
C HIS A 18 13.91 16.81 -3.53
N ASP A 19 15.21 16.73 -3.78
CA ASP A 19 16.04 17.90 -4.14
C ASP A 19 15.57 18.57 -5.44
N ALA A 20 14.99 17.77 -6.35
CA ALA A 20 14.37 18.26 -7.58
C ALA A 20 12.91 18.74 -7.41
N GLY A 21 12.35 18.63 -6.19
CA GLY A 21 10.98 19.06 -5.88
C GLY A 21 9.90 18.04 -6.22
N TYR A 22 10.25 16.77 -6.37
CA TYR A 22 9.30 15.69 -6.66
C TYR A 22 9.05 14.81 -5.44
N SER A 23 7.79 14.43 -5.26
CA SER A 23 7.39 13.38 -4.31
C SER A 23 7.59 11.99 -4.91
N VAL A 24 7.80 10.98 -4.06
CA VAL A 24 8.16 9.62 -4.48
C VAL A 24 7.09 8.61 -4.05
N MET A 25 6.50 7.92 -5.02
CA MET A 25 5.69 6.71 -4.82
C MET A 25 6.58 5.48 -5.00
N ALA A 26 6.66 4.62 -3.99
CA ALA A 26 7.50 3.43 -4.04
C ALA A 26 6.68 2.15 -4.27
N HIS A 27 6.82 1.54 -5.45
CA HIS A 27 6.39 0.15 -5.67
C HIS A 27 7.35 -0.77 -4.92
N THR A 28 6.91 -1.35 -3.81
CA THR A 28 7.77 -2.21 -2.98
C THR A 28 6.99 -3.32 -2.30
N ASN A 29 7.63 -4.46 -2.07
CA ASN A 29 7.08 -5.63 -1.41
C ASN A 29 8.12 -6.26 -0.47
N GLY A 30 7.63 -6.81 0.64
CA GLY A 30 8.49 -7.37 1.68
C GLY A 30 8.87 -6.35 2.75
N ALA A 31 8.91 -6.80 4.00
CA ALA A 31 9.08 -5.92 5.16
C ALA A 31 10.35 -5.06 5.08
N GLN A 32 11.51 -5.66 4.80
CA GLN A 32 12.77 -4.93 4.74
C GLN A 32 12.79 -3.88 3.62
N ALA A 33 12.26 -4.22 2.43
CA ALA A 33 12.21 -3.27 1.31
C ALA A 33 11.29 -2.09 1.61
N VAL A 34 10.19 -2.32 2.34
CA VAL A 34 9.30 -1.24 2.81
C VAL A 34 10.03 -0.36 3.83
N ILE A 35 10.73 -0.95 4.81
CA ILE A 35 11.51 -0.20 5.80
C ILE A 35 12.56 0.67 5.08
N ASP A 36 13.33 0.09 4.17
CA ASP A 36 14.37 0.82 3.44
C ASP A 36 13.80 2.00 2.64
N ALA A 37 12.66 1.80 1.96
CA ALA A 37 11.98 2.86 1.21
C ALA A 37 11.46 3.96 2.14
N VAL A 38 10.80 3.58 3.25
CA VAL A 38 10.22 4.52 4.23
C VAL A 38 11.31 5.33 4.94
N GLU A 39 12.39 4.70 5.37
CA GLU A 39 13.53 5.39 5.99
C GLU A 39 14.28 6.29 4.99
N ALA A 40 14.25 5.96 3.69
CA ALA A 40 14.75 6.85 2.64
C ALA A 40 13.87 8.09 2.44
N GLY A 41 12.63 8.07 2.97
CA GLY A 41 11.72 9.21 2.95
C GLY A 41 10.69 9.17 1.81
N VAL A 42 10.33 8.01 1.27
CA VAL A 42 9.25 7.94 0.27
C VAL A 42 7.95 8.50 0.81
N ASP A 43 7.18 9.16 -0.03
CA ASP A 43 5.93 9.80 0.34
C ASP A 43 4.77 8.81 0.41
N SER A 44 4.80 7.76 -0.42
CA SER A 44 3.84 6.66 -0.36
C SER A 44 4.49 5.31 -0.67
N VAL A 45 3.89 4.25 -0.12
CA VAL A 45 4.21 2.85 -0.38
C VAL A 45 3.04 2.23 -1.13
N GLU A 46 3.32 1.78 -2.34
CA GLU A 46 2.37 1.07 -3.19
C GLU A 46 2.51 -0.44 -2.96
N HIS A 47 1.39 -1.13 -2.83
CA HIS A 47 1.24 -2.54 -2.51
C HIS A 47 1.70 -2.91 -1.10
N GLY A 48 3.01 -2.96 -0.82
CA GLY A 48 3.52 -3.38 0.48
C GLY A 48 3.11 -4.79 0.84
N ASN A 49 3.13 -5.73 -0.12
CA ASN A 49 2.83 -7.12 0.17
C ASN A 49 3.88 -7.72 1.11
N PHE A 50 3.47 -8.65 1.97
CA PHE A 50 4.36 -9.36 2.91
C PHE A 50 5.02 -8.44 3.96
N GLN A 51 4.37 -7.36 4.32
CA GLN A 51 4.76 -6.52 5.46
C GLN A 51 4.55 -7.27 6.78
N ASP A 52 5.35 -6.92 7.76
CA ASP A 52 5.22 -7.31 9.16
C ASP A 52 4.88 -6.10 10.06
N GLU A 53 4.87 -6.31 11.36
CA GLU A 53 4.52 -5.26 12.32
C GLU A 53 5.59 -4.16 12.39
N GLU A 54 6.87 -4.52 12.23
CA GLU A 54 8.00 -3.58 12.24
C GLU A 54 7.93 -2.60 11.06
N SER A 55 7.67 -3.11 9.85
CA SER A 55 7.50 -2.26 8.67
C SER A 55 6.28 -1.33 8.76
N LEU A 56 5.17 -1.81 9.32
CA LEU A 56 3.98 -0.98 9.57
C LEU A 56 4.24 0.11 10.62
N GLN A 57 4.99 -0.22 11.68
CA GLN A 57 5.39 0.76 12.69
C GLN A 57 6.32 1.81 12.09
N CYS A 58 7.30 1.40 11.28
CA CYS A 58 8.18 2.31 10.54
C CYS A 58 7.37 3.27 9.67
N MET A 59 6.34 2.80 8.95
CA MET A 59 5.45 3.66 8.16
C MET A 59 4.71 4.68 9.02
N ALA A 60 4.23 4.28 10.20
CA ALA A 60 3.54 5.18 11.11
C ALA A 60 4.47 6.28 11.64
N GLU A 61 5.69 5.91 12.06
CA GLU A 61 6.70 6.81 12.60
C GLU A 61 7.18 7.85 11.58
N HIS A 62 7.30 7.45 10.31
CA HIS A 62 7.76 8.32 9.21
C HIS A 62 6.61 8.98 8.44
N HIS A 63 5.37 8.73 8.85
CA HIS A 63 4.17 9.27 8.19
C HIS A 63 4.05 8.94 6.70
N ALA A 64 4.59 7.80 6.25
CA ALA A 64 4.39 7.32 4.90
C ALA A 64 2.93 6.91 4.67
N VAL A 65 2.38 7.24 3.52
CA VAL A 65 1.01 6.81 3.16
C VAL A 65 1.06 5.42 2.55
N TRP A 66 0.14 4.53 2.93
CA TRP A 66 0.04 3.19 2.37
C TRP A 66 -1.13 3.04 1.40
N VAL A 67 -0.83 2.53 0.19
CA VAL A 67 -1.79 2.20 -0.87
C VAL A 67 -1.78 0.69 -1.12
N PRO A 68 -2.53 -0.12 -0.37
CA PRO A 68 -2.35 -1.58 -0.32
C PRO A 68 -2.74 -2.33 -1.59
N THR A 69 -3.61 -1.81 -2.43
CA THR A 69 -4.05 -2.42 -3.70
C THR A 69 -4.47 -3.89 -3.59
N THR A 70 -5.18 -4.25 -2.52
CA THR A 70 -5.54 -5.63 -2.18
C THR A 70 -6.38 -6.33 -3.24
N VAL A 71 -7.11 -5.57 -4.06
CA VAL A 71 -7.93 -6.12 -5.17
C VAL A 71 -7.09 -6.83 -6.22
N THR A 72 -5.80 -6.54 -6.34
CA THR A 72 -4.88 -7.25 -7.23
C THR A 72 -4.74 -8.73 -6.85
N VAL A 73 -4.90 -9.06 -5.57
CA VAL A 73 -4.92 -10.44 -5.07
C VAL A 73 -6.34 -10.97 -4.94
N LYS A 74 -7.26 -10.18 -4.36
CA LYS A 74 -8.67 -10.58 -4.16
C LYS A 74 -9.33 -11.05 -5.45
N ASN A 75 -9.15 -10.31 -6.55
CA ASN A 75 -9.79 -10.59 -7.83
C ASN A 75 -9.19 -11.80 -8.57
N LEU A 76 -8.07 -12.33 -8.10
CA LEU A 76 -7.47 -13.57 -8.63
C LEU A 76 -8.06 -14.83 -7.99
N ILE A 77 -8.66 -14.73 -6.81
CA ILE A 77 -9.25 -15.87 -6.10
C ILE A 77 -10.44 -16.38 -6.93
N GLY A 78 -10.44 -17.67 -7.23
CA GLY A 78 -11.50 -18.32 -8.01
C GLY A 78 -11.40 -18.17 -9.52
N ASN A 79 -10.38 -17.47 -10.06
CA ASN A 79 -10.27 -17.30 -11.52
C ASN A 79 -9.54 -18.45 -12.24
N GLY A 80 -8.99 -19.41 -11.49
CA GLY A 80 -8.36 -20.62 -12.01
C GLY A 80 -6.92 -20.44 -12.53
N ARG A 81 -6.35 -19.24 -12.50
CA ARG A 81 -4.98 -18.97 -12.98
C ARG A 81 -3.92 -19.34 -11.96
N TYR A 82 -4.21 -19.17 -10.67
CA TYR A 82 -3.29 -19.40 -9.57
C TYR A 82 -3.94 -20.30 -8.51
N ASN A 83 -3.15 -20.76 -7.56
CA ASN A 83 -3.64 -21.57 -6.45
C ASN A 83 -4.43 -20.71 -5.44
N ASP A 84 -5.74 -20.92 -5.35
CA ASP A 84 -6.63 -20.13 -4.50
C ASP A 84 -6.23 -20.15 -3.03
N ARG A 85 -5.77 -21.28 -2.48
CA ARG A 85 -5.31 -21.35 -1.07
C ARG A 85 -4.13 -20.43 -0.78
N VAL A 86 -3.25 -20.22 -1.78
CA VAL A 86 -2.12 -19.28 -1.66
C VAL A 86 -2.63 -17.86 -1.70
N LEU A 87 -3.52 -17.54 -2.66
CA LEU A 87 -4.12 -16.22 -2.80
C LEU A 87 -4.93 -15.83 -1.56
N GLU A 88 -5.76 -16.74 -1.04
CA GLU A 88 -6.56 -16.52 0.18
C GLU A 88 -5.68 -16.21 1.39
N ARG A 89 -4.54 -16.90 1.52
CA ARG A 89 -3.59 -16.64 2.60
C ARG A 89 -2.93 -15.25 2.45
N ILE A 90 -2.53 -14.88 1.23
CA ILE A 90 -1.96 -13.55 0.96
C ILE A 90 -3.00 -12.48 1.27
N TYR A 91 -4.21 -12.62 0.74
CA TYR A 91 -5.31 -11.68 0.97
C TYR A 91 -5.64 -11.53 2.47
N LYS A 92 -5.68 -12.67 3.20
CA LYS A 92 -5.86 -12.63 4.65
C LYS A 92 -4.75 -11.84 5.34
N THR A 93 -3.49 -12.06 4.98
CA THR A 93 -2.36 -11.31 5.54
C THR A 93 -2.48 -9.82 5.25
N GLN A 94 -2.85 -9.44 4.01
CA GLN A 94 -3.07 -8.03 3.64
C GLN A 94 -4.17 -7.39 4.50
N THR A 95 -5.32 -8.05 4.66
CA THR A 95 -6.42 -7.51 5.48
C THR A 95 -6.08 -7.46 6.97
N ASP A 96 -5.32 -8.42 7.49
CA ASP A 96 -4.82 -8.38 8.87
C ASP A 96 -3.83 -7.19 9.05
N ASN A 97 -2.97 -6.93 8.06
CA ASN A 97 -2.06 -5.78 8.07
C ASN A 97 -2.81 -4.44 7.96
N ILE A 98 -3.90 -4.35 7.20
CA ILE A 98 -4.77 -3.15 7.19
C ILE A 98 -5.31 -2.85 8.60
N ARG A 99 -5.74 -3.88 9.35
CA ARG A 99 -6.20 -3.69 10.75
C ARG A 99 -5.09 -3.19 11.65
N LYS A 100 -3.89 -3.77 11.55
CA LYS A 100 -2.72 -3.35 12.32
C LYS A 100 -2.29 -1.93 11.96
N ALA A 101 -2.20 -1.62 10.69
CA ALA A 101 -1.86 -0.28 10.18
C ALA A 101 -2.83 0.78 10.73
N ARG A 102 -4.14 0.48 10.73
CA ARG A 102 -5.15 1.36 11.34
C ARG A 102 -4.91 1.58 12.83
N ALA A 103 -4.58 0.53 13.57
CA ALA A 103 -4.30 0.60 15.00
C ALA A 103 -3.01 1.40 15.31
N LEU A 104 -2.01 1.33 14.45
CA LEU A 104 -0.75 2.07 14.55
C LEU A 104 -0.85 3.53 14.06
N GLY A 105 -1.96 3.92 13.44
CA GLY A 105 -2.16 5.27 12.91
C GLY A 105 -1.51 5.51 11.54
N VAL A 106 -1.17 4.47 10.80
CA VAL A 106 -0.72 4.60 9.41
C VAL A 106 -1.83 5.20 8.56
N LEU A 107 -1.51 6.25 7.81
CA LEU A 107 -2.43 6.80 6.82
C LEU A 107 -2.55 5.82 5.64
N MET A 108 -3.79 5.47 5.30
CA MET A 108 -4.08 4.56 4.20
C MET A 108 -5.04 5.22 3.22
N VAL A 109 -4.88 4.90 1.95
CA VAL A 109 -5.75 5.39 0.89
C VAL A 109 -6.12 4.25 -0.07
N ALA A 110 -7.33 4.30 -0.61
CA ALA A 110 -7.74 3.33 -1.61
C ALA A 110 -7.04 3.61 -2.95
N GLY A 111 -6.31 2.64 -3.45
CA GLY A 111 -5.73 2.59 -4.78
C GLY A 111 -5.93 1.19 -5.35
N SER A 112 -6.20 1.06 -6.64
CA SER A 112 -6.60 -0.23 -7.21
C SER A 112 -5.56 -0.91 -8.07
N ASP A 113 -4.53 -0.19 -8.51
CA ASP A 113 -3.61 -0.67 -9.54
C ASP A 113 -4.38 -1.14 -10.80
N ALA A 114 -5.33 -0.30 -11.26
CA ALA A 114 -6.16 -0.63 -12.41
C ALA A 114 -5.32 -0.77 -13.68
N GLY A 115 -5.52 -1.89 -14.39
CA GLY A 115 -4.67 -2.37 -15.46
C GLY A 115 -3.94 -3.67 -15.08
N ALA A 116 -3.78 -3.96 -13.79
CA ALA A 116 -3.40 -5.28 -13.33
C ALA A 116 -4.45 -6.33 -13.75
N TYR A 117 -4.02 -7.58 -13.87
CA TYR A 117 -4.91 -8.66 -14.32
C TYR A 117 -6.13 -8.80 -13.40
N CYS A 118 -7.32 -8.80 -13.98
CA CYS A 118 -8.62 -8.78 -13.29
C CYS A 118 -8.93 -7.51 -12.48
N VAL A 119 -8.23 -6.41 -12.67
CA VAL A 119 -8.53 -5.13 -12.05
C VAL A 119 -8.92 -4.10 -13.13
N LEU A 120 -10.23 -3.84 -13.26
CA LEU A 120 -10.76 -2.93 -14.26
C LEU A 120 -10.77 -1.48 -13.78
N HIS A 121 -10.49 -0.55 -14.69
CA HIS A 121 -10.60 0.88 -14.43
C HIS A 121 -11.99 1.27 -13.89
N GLY A 122 -12.05 2.11 -12.88
CA GLY A 122 -13.27 2.54 -12.21
C GLY A 122 -13.92 1.50 -11.31
N GLN A 123 -13.93 0.22 -11.69
CA GLN A 123 -14.43 -0.86 -10.84
C GLN A 123 -13.45 -1.21 -9.73
N GLY A 124 -12.15 -1.31 -10.05
CA GLY A 124 -11.11 -1.68 -9.10
C GLY A 124 -11.06 -0.78 -7.87
N ILE A 125 -11.17 0.54 -8.05
CA ILE A 125 -11.15 1.47 -6.91
C ILE A 125 -12.36 1.31 -5.99
N ARG A 126 -13.56 1.01 -6.55
CA ARG A 126 -14.74 0.71 -5.74
C ARG A 126 -14.58 -0.58 -4.94
N GLN A 127 -13.99 -1.60 -5.56
CA GLN A 127 -13.69 -2.87 -4.91
C GLN A 127 -12.66 -2.70 -3.80
N GLU A 128 -11.59 -1.92 -4.02
CA GLU A 128 -10.59 -1.63 -2.99
C GLU A 128 -11.21 -0.89 -1.80
N TYR A 129 -12.00 0.14 -2.06
CA TYR A 129 -12.73 0.85 -1.01
C TYR A 129 -13.65 -0.09 -0.22
N GLN A 130 -14.34 -1.01 -0.91
CA GLN A 130 -15.17 -2.02 -0.27
C GLN A 130 -14.35 -2.97 0.63
N VAL A 131 -13.14 -3.33 0.22
CA VAL A 131 -12.23 -4.15 1.06
C VAL A 131 -11.90 -3.44 2.37
N PHE A 132 -11.62 -2.14 2.32
CA PHE A 132 -11.40 -1.36 3.55
C PHE A 132 -12.61 -1.40 4.48
N LEU A 133 -13.82 -1.18 3.95
CA LEU A 133 -15.05 -1.20 4.74
C LEU A 133 -15.35 -2.59 5.32
N GLU A 134 -15.13 -3.66 4.54
CA GLU A 134 -15.29 -5.04 5.01
C GLU A 134 -14.26 -5.40 6.09
N THR A 135 -13.04 -4.83 5.99
CA THR A 135 -11.93 -5.14 6.89
C THR A 135 -11.99 -4.37 8.20
N LEU A 136 -12.31 -3.07 8.14
CA LEU A 136 -12.27 -2.14 9.28
C LEU A 136 -13.65 -1.83 9.86
N GLY A 137 -14.73 -2.17 9.15
CA GLY A 137 -16.09 -1.78 9.44
C GLY A 137 -16.51 -0.52 8.68
N ASP A 138 -17.78 -0.46 8.30
CA ASP A 138 -18.36 0.71 7.62
C ASP A 138 -18.85 1.72 8.66
N THR A 139 -17.92 2.52 9.19
CA THR A 139 -18.22 3.56 10.18
C THR A 139 -17.77 4.94 9.69
N PRO A 140 -18.35 6.03 10.25
CA PRO A 140 -17.91 7.39 9.92
C PRO A 140 -16.40 7.61 10.15
N GLU A 141 -15.84 7.03 11.22
CA GLU A 141 -14.42 7.15 11.58
C GLU A 141 -13.50 6.47 10.57
N VAL A 142 -13.91 5.32 10.02
CA VAL A 142 -13.16 4.62 8.98
C VAL A 142 -13.22 5.41 7.66
N ARG A 143 -14.40 5.90 7.29
CA ARG A 143 -14.57 6.74 6.09
C ARG A 143 -13.75 8.03 6.18
N GLN A 144 -13.76 8.67 7.36
CA GLN A 144 -12.96 9.88 7.61
C GLN A 144 -11.45 9.59 7.49
N ALA A 145 -10.97 8.48 8.06
CA ALA A 145 -9.55 8.11 7.97
C ALA A 145 -9.09 7.85 6.53
N LEU A 146 -9.93 7.24 5.69
CA LEU A 146 -9.63 7.05 4.27
C LEU A 146 -9.60 8.39 3.51
N LEU A 147 -10.50 9.31 3.85
CA LEU A 147 -10.50 10.67 3.29
C LEU A 147 -9.27 11.48 3.70
N GLU A 148 -8.78 11.29 4.92
CA GLU A 148 -7.53 11.89 5.39
C GLU A 148 -6.33 11.38 4.59
N GLY A 149 -6.26 10.07 4.33
CA GLY A 149 -5.26 9.47 3.46
C GLY A 149 -5.31 10.01 2.03
N GLU A 150 -6.52 10.12 1.45
CA GLU A 150 -6.72 10.71 0.12
C GLU A 150 -6.28 12.18 0.07
N THR A 151 -6.64 12.95 1.08
CA THR A 151 -6.24 14.37 1.19
C THR A 151 -4.72 14.50 1.26
N GLU A 152 -4.06 13.62 2.02
CA GLU A 152 -2.61 13.64 2.14
C GLU A 152 -1.90 13.25 0.82
N ILE A 153 -2.39 12.24 0.10
CA ILE A 153 -1.87 11.91 -1.24
C ILE A 153 -2.04 13.11 -2.20
N GLN A 154 -3.20 13.73 -2.22
CA GLN A 154 -3.43 14.91 -3.06
C GLN A 154 -2.49 16.07 -2.68
N ARG A 155 -2.23 16.28 -1.38
CA ARG A 155 -1.29 17.31 -0.92
C ARG A 155 0.16 17.04 -1.35
N ARG A 156 0.59 15.76 -1.37
CA ARG A 156 1.97 15.37 -1.73
C ARG A 156 2.21 15.35 -3.22
N PHE A 157 1.22 14.94 -4.01
CA PHE A 157 1.39 14.65 -5.44
C PHE A 157 0.56 15.56 -6.37
N GLY A 158 -0.23 16.50 -5.82
CA GLY A 158 -1.11 17.42 -6.56
C GLY A 158 -0.52 18.78 -6.94
#